data_597c22d978fb47dc6879c5efb93368ee
#
_entry.id   597c22d978fb47dc6879c5efb93368ee
#
_cell.length_a   1.000
_cell.length_b   1.000
_cell.length_c   1.000
_cell.angle_alpha   90.00
_cell.angle_beta   90.00
_cell.angle_gamma   90.00
#
_symmetry.space_group_name_H-M   'P 1'
#
loop_
_entity.id
_entity.type
_entity.pdbx_description
1 polymer ?
#
loop_
_entity_poly.entity_id
_entity_poly.type
_entity_poly.pdbx_seq_one_letter_code
_entity_poly.pdbx_strand_id
1 'polypeptide(L)'
;TFWGFSTENFRERAHMELRSIFSLNKKAIELLYALNRKKWNLRFRVIGNMKRLPGDLQKMLKTCERKTKKNTGTTVIAAINYGGRDELVRVMKKMIKSGNPVSEKNFAACLDTAGIPDPDLIIRTGGRNRLSGFMPWQSVYSELYFTDTLWPDFSEQELDKAIAWFRTIQRNFGK
;
A
#
# COMPACT_ATOMS: atom_id res chain seq x y z
N THR A 1 -1.99 -4.88 2.08
CA THR A 1 -1.50 -3.50 1.86
C THR A 1 -2.39 -2.51 2.57
N PHE A 2 -1.81 -1.59 3.34
CA PHE A 2 -2.52 -0.50 4.02
C PHE A 2 -2.14 0.84 3.40
N TRP A 3 -3.12 1.66 3.04
CA TRP A 3 -2.90 2.99 2.51
C TRP A 3 -2.89 4.03 3.64
N GLY A 4 -1.69 4.40 4.09
CA GLY A 4 -1.52 5.33 5.21
C GLY A 4 -1.89 6.77 4.86
N PHE A 5 -1.44 7.29 3.70
CA PHE A 5 -1.87 8.55 3.12
C PHE A 5 -1.39 8.70 1.67
N SER A 6 -2.09 9.54 0.91
CA SER A 6 -1.84 9.74 -0.52
C SER A 6 -0.85 10.87 -0.82
N THR A 7 -0.35 10.91 -2.06
CA THR A 7 0.46 12.03 -2.57
C THR A 7 -0.32 13.33 -2.64
N GLU A 8 -1.64 13.27 -2.86
CA GLU A 8 -2.54 14.41 -2.86
C GLU A 8 -2.65 14.98 -1.44
N ASN A 9 -2.89 14.13 -0.45
CA ASN A 9 -2.90 14.54 0.96
C ASN A 9 -1.59 15.21 1.36
N PHE A 10 -0.44 14.72 0.87
CA PHE A 10 0.85 15.33 1.16
C PHE A 10 0.97 16.75 0.59
N ARG A 11 0.33 17.03 -0.56
CA ARG A 11 0.40 18.34 -1.21
C ARG A 11 -0.58 19.36 -0.64
N GLU A 12 -1.75 18.90 -0.21
CA GLU A 12 -2.90 19.77 0.11
C GLU A 12 -3.09 20.00 1.61
N ARG A 13 -2.58 19.11 2.48
CA ARG A 13 -2.79 19.23 3.91
C ARG A 13 -1.84 20.22 4.56
N ALA A 14 -2.34 20.90 5.61
CA ALA A 14 -1.53 21.79 6.42
C ALA A 14 -0.36 21.05 7.11
N HIS A 15 0.74 21.78 7.33
CA HIS A 15 1.95 21.22 7.96
C HIS A 15 1.70 20.55 9.32
N MET A 16 0.76 21.07 10.13
CA MET A 16 0.40 20.49 11.42
C MET A 16 -0.28 19.13 11.28
N GLU A 17 -1.19 18.97 10.32
CA GLU A 17 -1.83 17.69 10.04
C GLU A 17 -0.82 16.66 9.55
N LEU A 18 0.11 17.06 8.67
CA LEU A 18 1.18 16.17 8.19
C LEU A 18 2.06 15.66 9.34
N ARG A 19 2.41 16.52 10.30
CA ARG A 19 3.15 16.12 11.49
C ARG A 19 2.41 15.06 12.31
N SER A 20 1.10 15.23 12.50
CA SER A 20 0.26 14.26 13.20
C SER A 20 0.21 12.92 12.45
N ILE A 21 0.02 12.95 11.14
CA ILE A 21 0.03 11.76 10.26
C ILE A 21 1.38 11.04 10.35
N PHE A 22 2.50 11.76 10.30
CA PHE A 22 3.83 11.15 10.41
C PHE A 22 4.05 10.53 11.79
N SER A 23 3.58 11.18 12.85
CA SER A 23 3.64 10.62 14.20
C SER A 23 2.82 9.34 14.34
N LEU A 24 1.60 9.31 13.80
CA LEU A 24 0.76 8.11 13.78
C LEU A 24 1.41 6.97 12.98
N ASN A 25 1.97 7.27 11.79
CA ASN A 25 2.68 6.25 11.00
C ASN A 25 3.88 5.69 11.77
N LYS A 26 4.66 6.52 12.47
CA LYS A 26 5.78 6.05 13.30
C LYS A 26 5.30 5.10 14.39
N LYS A 27 4.26 5.46 15.15
CA LYS A 27 3.66 4.61 16.19
C LYS A 27 3.16 3.27 15.61
N ALA A 28 2.48 3.30 14.46
CA ALA A 28 1.99 2.10 13.80
C ALA A 28 3.15 1.16 13.39
N ILE A 29 4.25 1.71 12.86
CA ILE A 29 5.44 0.93 12.48
C ILE A 29 6.12 0.34 13.71
N GLU A 30 6.25 1.10 14.80
CA GLU A 30 6.80 0.63 16.07
C GLU A 30 5.96 -0.53 16.64
N LEU A 31 4.64 -0.40 16.62
CA LEU A 31 3.73 -1.45 17.07
C LEU A 31 3.86 -2.71 16.22
N LEU A 32 3.81 -2.57 14.88
CA LEU A 32 4.00 -3.70 13.95
C LEU A 32 5.34 -4.39 14.19
N TYR A 33 6.40 -3.61 14.41
CA TYR A 33 7.72 -4.17 14.68
C TYR A 33 7.79 -4.89 16.03
N ALA A 34 7.14 -4.36 17.07
CA ALA A 34 7.06 -4.98 18.37
C ALA A 34 6.26 -6.30 18.34
N LEU A 35 5.14 -6.33 17.63
CA LEU A 35 4.33 -7.53 17.41
C LEU A 35 5.11 -8.60 16.65
N ASN A 36 5.87 -8.20 15.62
CA ASN A 36 6.68 -9.10 14.81
C ASN A 36 7.74 -9.83 15.64
N ARG A 37 8.39 -9.15 16.60
CA ARG A 37 9.39 -9.77 17.49
C ARG A 37 8.82 -10.88 18.36
N LYS A 38 7.52 -10.86 18.64
CA LYS A 38 6.88 -11.79 19.58
C LYS A 38 6.40 -13.09 18.93
N LYS A 39 5.85 -13.09 17.71
CA LYS A 39 5.17 -14.29 17.18
C LYS A 39 4.94 -14.33 15.65
N TRP A 40 4.93 -13.19 14.93
CA TRP A 40 4.25 -13.12 13.64
C TRP A 40 5.14 -13.35 12.41
N ASN A 41 6.45 -13.24 12.54
CA ASN A 41 7.42 -13.40 11.43
C ASN A 41 7.04 -12.61 10.18
N LEU A 42 6.48 -11.39 10.36
CA LEU A 42 5.98 -10.55 9.27
C LEU A 42 7.15 -10.00 8.44
N ARG A 43 6.97 -9.97 7.14
CA ARG A 43 7.83 -9.24 6.21
C ARG A 43 7.20 -7.88 5.93
N PHE A 44 7.94 -6.80 6.19
CA PHE A 44 7.47 -5.44 5.97
C PHE A 44 7.99 -4.88 4.65
N ARG A 45 7.12 -4.19 3.90
CA ARG A 45 7.46 -3.48 2.67
C ARG A 45 6.82 -2.10 2.69
N VAL A 46 7.45 -1.15 2.00
CA VAL A 46 6.92 0.21 1.83
C VAL A 46 6.82 0.54 0.35
N ILE A 47 5.70 1.14 -0.05
CA ILE A 47 5.51 1.69 -1.39
C ILE A 47 5.13 3.18 -1.30
N GLY A 48 5.42 3.93 -2.35
CA GLY A 48 5.16 5.36 -2.45
C GLY A 48 6.42 6.22 -2.51
N ASN A 49 6.24 7.53 -2.56
CA ASN A 49 7.34 8.49 -2.77
C ASN A 49 8.07 8.82 -1.45
N MET A 50 8.97 7.98 -1.05
CA MET A 50 9.74 8.09 0.20
C MET A 50 10.60 9.35 0.28
N LYS A 51 11.10 9.88 -0.85
CA LYS A 51 12.05 11.00 -0.87
C LYS A 51 11.51 12.28 -0.25
N ARG A 52 10.20 12.44 -0.18
CA ARG A 52 9.52 13.62 0.35
C ARG A 52 9.16 13.51 1.84
N LEU A 53 9.38 12.36 2.45
CA LEU A 53 9.10 12.13 3.87
C LEU A 53 10.20 12.71 4.77
N PRO A 54 9.93 13.04 6.04
CA PRO A 54 10.95 13.39 7.02
C PRO A 54 12.03 12.31 7.11
N GLY A 55 13.30 12.74 7.27
CA GLY A 55 14.45 11.84 7.23
C GLY A 55 14.43 10.73 8.29
N ASP A 56 13.92 11.04 9.48
CA ASP A 56 13.76 10.08 10.58
C ASP A 56 12.72 8.99 10.24
N LEU A 57 11.59 9.37 9.63
CA LEU A 57 10.59 8.43 9.15
C LEU A 57 11.13 7.56 8.01
N GLN A 58 11.86 8.15 7.05
CA GLN A 58 12.53 7.39 5.99
C GLN A 58 13.50 6.34 6.58
N LYS A 59 14.30 6.73 7.57
CA LYS A 59 15.25 5.84 8.25
C LYS A 59 14.54 4.70 8.98
N MET A 60 13.44 5.00 9.66
CA MET A 60 12.64 4.00 10.36
C MET A 60 12.06 2.98 9.38
N LEU A 61 11.41 3.42 8.31
CA LEU A 61 10.81 2.56 7.29
C LEU A 61 11.85 1.64 6.64
N LYS A 62 12.98 2.18 6.18
CA LYS A 62 14.08 1.41 5.60
C LYS A 62 14.65 0.39 6.58
N THR A 63 14.75 0.76 7.85
CA THR A 63 15.26 -0.13 8.90
C THR A 63 14.29 -1.29 9.12
N CYS A 64 12.98 -1.03 9.16
CA CYS A 64 11.95 -2.05 9.30
C CYS A 64 11.99 -3.04 8.11
N GLU A 65 12.03 -2.54 6.88
CA GLU A 65 12.15 -3.38 5.68
C GLU A 65 13.42 -4.27 5.75
N ARG A 66 14.56 -3.66 6.03
CA ARG A 66 15.85 -4.39 6.09
C ARG A 66 15.84 -5.49 7.15
N LYS A 67 15.33 -5.19 8.35
CA LYS A 67 15.32 -6.15 9.46
C LYS A 67 14.34 -7.29 9.27
N THR A 68 13.28 -7.08 8.48
CA THR A 68 12.24 -8.10 8.22
C THR A 68 12.39 -8.77 6.84
N LYS A 69 13.40 -8.41 6.05
CA LYS A 69 13.60 -8.89 4.67
C LYS A 69 13.61 -10.41 4.54
N LYS A 70 14.18 -11.11 5.54
CA LYS A 70 14.33 -12.57 5.57
C LYS A 70 13.12 -13.28 6.17
N ASN A 71 12.14 -12.55 6.69
CA ASN A 71 10.95 -13.14 7.27
C ASN A 71 10.08 -13.78 6.19
N THR A 72 9.45 -14.89 6.52
CA THR A 72 8.67 -15.75 5.61
C THR A 72 7.17 -15.74 5.90
N GLY A 73 6.73 -15.05 6.95
CA GLY A 73 5.32 -14.87 7.27
C GLY A 73 4.62 -13.87 6.35
N THR A 74 3.45 -13.40 6.75
CA THR A 74 2.64 -12.46 5.97
C THR A 74 3.43 -11.19 5.61
N THR A 75 3.38 -10.81 4.33
CA THR A 75 3.96 -9.54 3.89
C THR A 75 2.97 -8.41 4.15
N VAL A 76 3.36 -7.48 5.02
CA VAL A 76 2.63 -6.24 5.31
C VAL A 76 3.23 -5.11 4.50
N ILE A 77 2.41 -4.43 3.70
CA ILE A 77 2.84 -3.35 2.83
C ILE A 77 2.20 -2.05 3.29
N ALA A 78 3.03 -1.06 3.60
CA ALA A 78 2.58 0.28 3.92
C ALA A 78 2.70 1.20 2.70
N ALA A 79 1.56 1.64 2.15
CA ALA A 79 1.50 2.65 1.10
C ALA A 79 1.52 4.05 1.73
N ILE A 80 2.71 4.67 1.74
CA ILE A 80 2.96 5.96 2.43
C ILE A 80 3.38 7.00 1.41
N ASN A 81 2.68 8.14 1.38
CA ASN A 81 2.83 9.13 0.31
C ASN A 81 2.72 8.45 -1.07
N TYR A 82 1.72 7.57 -1.18
CA TYR A 82 1.47 6.78 -2.37
C TYR A 82 0.28 7.36 -3.15
N GLY A 83 0.47 7.55 -4.44
CA GLY A 83 -0.58 7.87 -5.40
C GLY A 83 -0.27 7.16 -6.72
N GLY A 84 -1.26 6.46 -7.27
CA GLY A 84 -1.05 5.66 -8.47
C GLY A 84 -0.62 6.50 -9.67
N ARG A 85 -1.20 7.70 -9.85
CA ARG A 85 -0.75 8.61 -10.92
C ARG A 85 0.71 9.04 -10.73
N ASP A 86 1.13 9.37 -9.50
CA ASP A 86 2.54 9.69 -9.19
C ASP A 86 3.44 8.47 -9.44
N GLU A 87 3.00 7.27 -9.07
CA GLU A 87 3.75 6.04 -9.34
C GLU A 87 3.96 5.83 -10.84
N LEU A 88 2.89 5.88 -11.64
CA LEU A 88 2.97 5.70 -13.09
C LEU A 88 3.93 6.70 -13.74
N VAL A 89 3.87 7.98 -13.35
CA VAL A 89 4.81 9.01 -13.84
C VAL A 89 6.26 8.69 -13.41
N ARG A 90 6.47 8.20 -12.19
CA ARG A 90 7.82 7.80 -11.74
C ARG A 90 8.34 6.58 -12.49
N VAL A 91 7.47 5.62 -12.80
CA VAL A 91 7.80 4.45 -13.61
C VAL A 91 8.19 4.86 -15.03
N MET A 92 7.41 5.72 -15.70
CA MET A 92 7.76 6.27 -17.01
C MET A 92 9.16 6.92 -17.02
N LYS A 93 9.46 7.73 -16.01
CA LYS A 93 10.79 8.35 -15.86
C LYS A 93 11.91 7.34 -15.69
N LYS A 94 11.66 6.24 -14.93
CA LYS A 94 12.63 5.13 -14.76
C LYS A 94 12.87 4.42 -16.09
N MET A 95 11.81 4.12 -16.85
CA MET A 95 11.91 3.43 -18.13
C MET A 95 12.68 4.26 -19.18
N ILE A 96 12.35 5.53 -19.32
CA ILE A 96 13.08 6.45 -20.23
C ILE A 96 14.57 6.48 -19.85
N LYS A 97 14.89 6.57 -18.56
CA LYS A 97 16.28 6.61 -18.09
C LYS A 97 17.03 5.28 -18.31
N SER A 98 16.35 4.14 -18.20
CA SER A 98 16.98 2.83 -18.37
C SER A 98 17.16 2.39 -19.80
N GLY A 99 16.42 3.01 -20.76
CA GLY A 99 16.40 2.59 -22.16
C GLY A 99 15.78 1.20 -22.40
N ASN A 100 15.16 0.60 -21.40
CA ASN A 100 14.54 -0.71 -21.54
C ASN A 100 13.35 -0.66 -22.52
N PRO A 101 13.13 -1.72 -23.32
CA PRO A 101 11.98 -1.81 -24.19
C PRO A 101 10.67 -1.63 -23.43
N VAL A 102 9.73 -0.91 -24.03
CA VAL A 102 8.40 -0.70 -23.42
C VAL A 102 7.60 -2.00 -23.57
N SER A 103 7.25 -2.60 -22.42
CA SER A 103 6.38 -3.77 -22.30
C SER A 103 5.73 -3.78 -20.93
N GLU A 104 4.59 -4.45 -20.79
CA GLU A 104 3.92 -4.61 -19.48
C GLU A 104 4.87 -5.22 -18.44
N LYS A 105 5.64 -6.23 -18.80
CA LYS A 105 6.62 -6.88 -17.94
C LYS A 105 7.68 -5.88 -17.42
N ASN A 106 8.27 -5.09 -18.30
CA ASN A 106 9.30 -4.12 -17.92
C ASN A 106 8.69 -2.95 -17.15
N PHE A 107 7.46 -2.57 -17.47
CA PHE A 107 6.72 -1.54 -16.73
C PHE A 107 6.42 -2.03 -15.31
N ALA A 108 5.85 -3.22 -15.15
CA ALA A 108 5.56 -3.83 -13.85
C ALA A 108 6.82 -3.99 -12.98
N ALA A 109 7.96 -4.32 -13.57
CA ALA A 109 9.25 -4.41 -12.87
C ALA A 109 9.76 -3.05 -12.34
N CYS A 110 9.25 -1.93 -12.85
CA CYS A 110 9.58 -0.57 -12.39
C CYS A 110 8.61 -0.03 -11.35
N LEU A 111 7.45 -0.65 -11.12
CA LEU A 111 6.48 -0.25 -10.09
C LEU A 111 7.07 -0.35 -8.67
N ASP A 112 6.51 0.39 -7.75
CA ASP A 112 6.85 0.26 -6.32
C ASP A 112 6.45 -1.12 -5.77
N THR A 113 5.45 -1.75 -6.41
CA THR A 113 4.96 -3.11 -6.12
C THR A 113 5.73 -4.21 -6.84
N ALA A 114 6.84 -3.92 -7.52
CA ALA A 114 7.62 -4.94 -8.22
C ALA A 114 7.95 -6.15 -7.33
N GLY A 115 7.60 -7.35 -7.80
CA GLY A 115 7.76 -8.61 -7.04
C GLY A 115 6.71 -8.83 -5.94
N ILE A 116 5.64 -8.04 -5.93
CA ILE A 116 4.44 -8.23 -5.11
C ILE A 116 3.31 -8.61 -6.08
N PRO A 117 2.51 -9.64 -5.78
CA PRO A 117 1.36 -9.97 -6.60
C PRO A 117 0.32 -8.84 -6.58
N ASP A 118 -0.42 -8.70 -7.65
CA ASP A 118 -1.54 -7.77 -7.71
C ASP A 118 -2.61 -8.16 -6.67
N PRO A 119 -3.35 -7.20 -6.11
CA PRO A 119 -4.34 -7.49 -5.08
C PRO A 119 -5.54 -8.23 -5.66
N ASP A 120 -5.94 -9.32 -5.03
CA ASP A 120 -7.18 -10.02 -5.36
C ASP A 120 -8.40 -9.27 -4.86
N LEU A 121 -8.30 -8.64 -3.69
CA LEU A 121 -9.38 -7.91 -3.02
C LEU A 121 -8.88 -6.55 -2.55
N ILE A 122 -9.63 -5.50 -2.87
CA ILE A 122 -9.45 -4.15 -2.32
C ILE A 122 -10.68 -3.82 -1.48
N ILE A 123 -10.46 -3.57 -0.19
CA ILE A 123 -11.51 -3.14 0.74
C ILE A 123 -11.40 -1.63 0.91
N ARG A 124 -12.49 -0.92 0.62
CA ARG A 124 -12.57 0.51 0.88
C ARG A 124 -13.65 0.81 1.91
N THR A 125 -13.24 1.41 3.00
CA THR A 125 -14.07 1.89 4.12
C THR A 125 -14.53 3.34 3.91
N GLY A 126 -15.56 3.77 4.65
CA GLY A 126 -16.00 5.16 4.71
C GLY A 126 -16.98 5.59 3.61
N GLY A 127 -17.78 4.68 3.06
CA GLY A 127 -18.96 4.95 2.22
C GLY A 127 -18.65 5.60 0.86
N ARG A 128 -17.45 5.39 0.30
CA ARG A 128 -17.09 5.94 -1.02
C ARG A 128 -16.72 4.84 -2.01
N ASN A 129 -17.43 4.77 -3.13
CA ASN A 129 -17.27 3.73 -4.15
C ASN A 129 -16.30 4.18 -5.26
N ARG A 130 -15.02 4.37 -4.90
CA ARG A 130 -13.95 4.75 -5.83
C ARG A 130 -12.59 4.40 -5.25
N LEU A 131 -11.58 4.15 -6.09
CA LEU A 131 -10.20 3.85 -5.67
C LEU A 131 -9.39 5.10 -5.29
N SER A 132 -9.80 6.29 -5.70
CA SER A 132 -9.10 7.57 -5.43
C SER A 132 -7.61 7.55 -5.82
N GLY A 133 -7.25 6.80 -6.86
CA GLY A 133 -5.88 6.66 -7.31
C GLY A 133 -5.06 5.59 -6.55
N PHE A 134 -5.71 4.74 -5.75
CA PHE A 134 -5.03 3.63 -5.11
C PHE A 134 -4.84 2.47 -6.11
N MET A 135 -3.59 2.12 -6.36
CA MET A 135 -3.16 0.97 -7.18
C MET A 135 -3.85 0.82 -8.55
N PRO A 136 -3.93 1.88 -9.42
CA PRO A 136 -4.71 1.83 -10.65
C PRO A 136 -4.18 0.81 -11.68
N TRP A 137 -2.87 0.52 -11.68
CA TRP A 137 -2.28 -0.50 -12.53
C TRP A 137 -2.55 -1.89 -11.98
N GLN A 138 -2.40 -2.08 -10.69
CA GLN A 138 -2.45 -3.37 -10.04
C GLN A 138 -3.89 -3.87 -9.79
N SER A 139 -4.88 -2.98 -9.84
CA SER A 139 -6.27 -3.30 -9.48
C SER A 139 -7.15 -3.79 -10.65
N VAL A 140 -6.57 -4.01 -11.82
CA VAL A 140 -7.32 -4.33 -13.06
C VAL A 140 -8.23 -5.56 -12.89
N TYR A 141 -7.80 -6.55 -12.12
CA TYR A 141 -8.57 -7.76 -11.84
C TYR A 141 -8.91 -7.91 -10.35
N SER A 142 -8.79 -6.83 -9.56
CA SER A 142 -9.16 -6.86 -8.15
C SER A 142 -10.67 -6.80 -7.98
N GLU A 143 -11.20 -7.60 -7.07
CA GLU A 143 -12.55 -7.40 -6.56
C GLU A 143 -12.59 -6.21 -5.61
N LEU A 144 -13.66 -5.40 -5.71
CA LEU A 144 -13.77 -4.16 -4.94
C LEU A 144 -14.90 -4.27 -3.93
N TYR A 145 -14.55 -4.34 -2.66
CA TYR A 145 -15.51 -4.34 -1.55
C TYR A 145 -15.61 -2.95 -0.93
N PHE A 146 -16.81 -2.38 -0.94
CA PHE A 146 -17.09 -1.07 -0.37
C PHE A 146 -17.96 -1.23 0.88
N THR A 147 -17.61 -0.50 1.97
CA THR A 147 -18.40 -0.48 3.20
C THR A 147 -18.51 0.93 3.74
N ASP A 148 -19.66 1.24 4.37
CA ASP A 148 -19.90 2.52 5.03
C ASP A 148 -19.14 2.65 6.34
N THR A 149 -18.69 1.53 6.92
CA THR A 149 -17.90 1.50 8.16
C THR A 149 -16.65 2.38 8.02
N LEU A 150 -16.45 3.30 8.94
CA LEU A 150 -15.24 4.13 8.98
C LEU A 150 -14.02 3.31 9.39
N TRP A 151 -12.82 3.71 8.92
CA TRP A 151 -11.59 2.96 9.23
C TRP A 151 -11.35 2.72 10.72
N PRO A 152 -11.58 3.67 11.64
CA PRO A 152 -11.39 3.41 13.07
C PRO A 152 -12.30 2.32 13.63
N ASP A 153 -13.46 2.11 13.02
CA ASP A 153 -14.48 1.15 13.45
C ASP A 153 -14.43 -0.17 12.64
N PHE A 154 -13.51 -0.27 11.66
CA PHE A 154 -13.35 -1.46 10.84
C PHE A 154 -12.71 -2.57 11.63
N SER A 155 -13.55 -3.46 12.16
CA SER A 155 -13.17 -4.56 13.05
C SER A 155 -12.76 -5.83 12.29
N GLU A 156 -12.32 -6.85 13.04
CA GLU A 156 -12.07 -8.19 12.53
C GLU A 156 -13.32 -8.79 11.88
N GLN A 157 -14.50 -8.58 12.50
CA GLN A 157 -15.77 -9.04 11.95
C GLN A 157 -16.10 -8.39 10.60
N GLU A 158 -15.78 -7.12 10.40
CA GLU A 158 -15.95 -6.43 9.12
C GLU A 158 -14.99 -6.99 8.05
N LEU A 159 -13.78 -7.33 8.45
CA LEU A 159 -12.83 -8.02 7.56
C LEU A 159 -13.33 -9.40 7.16
N ASP A 160 -13.87 -10.17 8.11
CA ASP A 160 -14.42 -11.50 7.84
C ASP A 160 -15.62 -11.44 6.89
N LYS A 161 -16.49 -10.41 7.01
CA LYS A 161 -17.58 -10.17 6.05
C LYS A 161 -17.05 -9.93 4.63
N ALA A 162 -16.03 -9.08 4.51
CA ALA A 162 -15.42 -8.79 3.20
C ALA A 162 -14.78 -10.05 2.58
N ILE A 163 -14.10 -10.87 3.39
CA ILE A 163 -13.51 -12.14 2.94
C ILE A 163 -14.60 -13.16 2.57
N ALA A 164 -15.66 -13.27 3.37
CA ALA A 164 -16.79 -14.15 3.06
C ALA A 164 -17.45 -13.76 1.73
N TRP A 165 -17.70 -12.46 1.53
CA TRP A 165 -18.21 -11.95 0.27
C TRP A 165 -17.27 -12.27 -0.90
N PHE A 166 -15.97 -12.05 -0.77
CA PHE A 166 -14.99 -12.34 -1.82
C PHE A 166 -15.01 -13.83 -2.22
N ARG A 167 -15.21 -14.73 -1.27
CA ARG A 167 -15.29 -16.18 -1.54
C ARG A 167 -16.52 -16.60 -2.35
N THR A 168 -17.55 -15.75 -2.44
CA THR A 168 -18.74 -16.03 -3.27
C THR A 168 -18.55 -15.66 -4.73
N ILE A 169 -17.48 -14.94 -5.07
CA ILE A 169 -17.28 -14.41 -6.42
C ILE A 169 -16.58 -15.47 -7.29
N GLN A 170 -17.16 -15.71 -8.45
CA GLN A 170 -16.50 -16.50 -9.49
C GLN A 170 -15.61 -15.58 -10.33
N ARG A 171 -14.30 -15.80 -10.27
CA ARG A 171 -13.31 -14.98 -11.00
C ARG A 171 -12.91 -15.68 -12.29
N ASN A 172 -13.20 -15.05 -13.42
CA ASN A 172 -12.99 -15.65 -14.76
C ASN A 172 -11.74 -15.12 -15.48
N PHE A 173 -11.07 -14.07 -14.99
CA PHE A 173 -9.84 -13.47 -15.56
C PHE A 173 -9.87 -13.30 -17.09
N GLY A 174 -11.02 -12.94 -17.65
CA GLY A 174 -11.19 -12.76 -19.10
C GLY A 174 -11.28 -14.07 -19.90
N LYS A 175 -11.56 -15.19 -19.26
CA LYS A 175 -11.81 -16.50 -19.90
C LYS A 175 -13.30 -16.79 -19.94
#